data_7187baa4d1a2acb2c7cadf08aa88b61e
#
_entry.id   7187baa4d1a2acb2c7cadf08aa88b61e
#
_cell.length_a   1.000
_cell.length_b   1.000
_cell.length_c   1.000
_cell.angle_alpha   90.00
_cell.angle_beta   90.00
_cell.angle_gamma   90.00
#
_symmetry.space_group_name_H-M   'P 1'
#
loop_
_entity.id
_entity.type
_entity.pdbx_description
1 polymer ?
#
loop_
_entity_poly.entity_id
_entity_poly.type
_entity_poly.pdbx_seq_one_letter_code
_entity_poly.pdbx_strand_id
1 'polypeptide(L)'
;FSRADIAWGARIKAFLEDRLEKVRVFWPHEIAPCSAGLQEIFQANLKALNEADLMVAMLDGSQVDDGTAWEVGFFFSQGKKVLGLRTDLRRAGEMEGARVNLMIECSCHSISESLEELLDRMQRLIY
;
A
#
# COMPACT_ATOMS: atom_id res chain seq x y z
N PHE A 1 13.16 -0.03 -3.33
CA PHE A 1 12.37 0.79 -4.26
C PHE A 1 13.26 1.52 -5.24
N SER A 2 12.88 1.56 -6.51
CA SER A 2 13.52 2.39 -7.51
C SER A 2 13.09 3.86 -7.37
N ARG A 3 13.81 4.77 -8.09
CA ARG A 3 13.37 6.18 -8.15
C ARG A 3 11.96 6.31 -8.76
N ALA A 4 11.60 5.42 -9.67
CA ALA A 4 10.26 5.39 -10.26
C ALA A 4 9.20 5.02 -9.22
N ASP A 5 9.47 4.05 -8.35
CA ASP A 5 8.55 3.64 -7.28
C ASP A 5 8.35 4.78 -6.27
N ILE A 6 9.42 5.50 -5.92
CA ILE A 6 9.35 6.66 -5.03
C ILE A 6 8.49 7.77 -5.65
N ALA A 7 8.71 8.09 -6.92
CA ALA A 7 7.92 9.09 -7.64
C ALA A 7 6.45 8.69 -7.74
N TRP A 8 6.18 7.41 -7.98
CA TRP A 8 4.82 6.88 -8.04
C TRP A 8 4.13 6.94 -6.68
N GLY A 9 4.80 6.55 -5.59
CA GLY A 9 4.29 6.67 -4.23
C GLY A 9 3.93 8.10 -3.84
N ALA A 10 4.80 9.06 -4.16
CA ALA A 10 4.51 10.50 -3.95
C ALA A 10 3.28 10.97 -4.74
N ARG A 11 3.11 10.49 -5.98
CA ARG A 11 1.94 10.80 -6.80
C ARG A 11 0.65 10.21 -6.23
N ILE A 12 0.69 8.98 -5.74
CA ILE A 12 -0.46 8.33 -5.08
C ILE A 12 -0.88 9.15 -3.86
N LYS A 13 0.07 9.51 -2.99
CA LYS A 13 -0.19 10.33 -1.80
C LYS A 13 -0.87 11.65 -2.17
N ALA A 14 -0.26 12.40 -3.07
CA ALA A 14 -0.81 13.69 -3.52
C ALA A 14 -2.21 13.56 -4.12
N PHE A 15 -2.44 12.53 -4.93
CA PHE A 15 -3.73 12.25 -5.55
C PHE A 15 -4.82 11.97 -4.51
N LEU A 16 -4.51 11.17 -3.49
CA LEU A 16 -5.48 10.81 -2.46
C LEU A 16 -5.79 11.99 -1.53
N GLU A 17 -4.77 12.72 -1.08
CA GLU A 17 -4.94 13.88 -0.19
C GLU A 17 -5.66 15.04 -0.88
N ASP A 18 -5.52 15.20 -2.19
CA ASP A 18 -6.25 16.22 -2.97
C ASP A 18 -7.75 15.90 -3.14
N ARG A 19 -8.11 14.63 -3.17
CA ARG A 19 -9.46 14.18 -3.52
C ARG A 19 -10.29 13.63 -2.35
N LEU A 20 -9.66 13.35 -1.22
CA LEU A 20 -10.32 12.82 -0.03
C LEU A 20 -10.24 13.84 1.11
N GLU A 21 -11.39 14.28 1.58
CA GLU A 21 -11.47 15.19 2.72
C GLU A 21 -11.10 14.46 4.02
N LYS A 22 -10.33 15.14 4.89
CA LYS A 22 -9.96 14.65 6.22
C LYS A 22 -9.14 13.34 6.21
N VAL A 23 -8.51 13.01 5.09
CA VAL A 23 -7.58 11.89 4.98
C VAL A 23 -6.15 12.40 5.13
N ARG A 24 -5.37 11.70 5.95
CA ARG A 24 -3.93 11.87 6.09
C ARG A 24 -3.23 10.61 5.61
N VAL A 25 -2.29 10.76 4.71
CA VAL A 25 -1.52 9.65 4.17
C VAL A 25 -0.16 9.57 4.86
N PHE A 26 0.11 8.46 5.56
CA PHE A 26 1.45 8.10 6.01
C PHE A 26 2.19 7.41 4.86
N TRP A 27 3.24 8.04 4.39
CA TRP A 27 4.10 7.44 3.36
C TRP A 27 5.48 7.12 3.96
N PRO A 28 5.95 5.86 3.91
CA PRO A 28 7.17 5.42 4.61
C PRO A 28 8.42 6.27 4.33
N HIS A 29 8.57 6.77 3.10
CA HIS A 29 9.71 7.61 2.73
C HIS A 29 9.74 9.01 3.39
N GLU A 30 8.65 9.43 4.02
CA GLU A 30 8.55 10.73 4.69
C GLU A 30 8.45 10.62 6.22
N ILE A 31 8.24 9.40 6.77
CA ILE A 31 7.92 9.21 8.18
C ILE A 31 9.16 9.34 9.07
N ALA A 32 10.29 8.78 8.64
CA ALA A 32 11.52 8.77 9.39
C ALA A 32 12.51 9.83 8.87
N PRO A 33 13.35 10.44 9.77
CA PRO A 33 14.42 11.33 9.33
C PRO A 33 15.42 10.61 8.40
N CYS A 34 16.00 11.34 7.44
CA CYS A 34 17.00 10.78 6.51
C CYS A 34 18.24 10.19 7.22
N SER A 35 18.54 10.63 8.45
CA SER A 35 19.66 10.15 9.28
C SER A 35 19.27 9.02 10.23
N ALA A 36 18.04 8.53 10.19
CA ALA A 36 17.54 7.50 11.11
C ALA A 36 18.21 6.15 10.87
N GLY A 37 18.51 5.45 11.96
CA GLY A 37 18.96 4.06 11.91
C GLY A 37 17.83 3.08 11.59
N LEU A 38 18.20 1.82 11.27
CA LEU A 38 17.26 0.76 10.90
C LEU A 38 16.13 0.59 11.93
N GLN A 39 16.45 0.59 13.21
CA GLN A 39 15.46 0.41 14.27
C GLN A 39 14.50 1.60 14.36
N GLU A 40 14.98 2.82 14.17
CA GLU A 40 14.14 4.02 14.20
C GLU A 40 13.17 4.03 13.02
N ILE A 41 13.64 3.65 11.81
CA ILE A 41 12.80 3.52 10.62
C ILE A 41 11.74 2.44 10.84
N PHE A 42 12.13 1.28 11.34
CA PHE A 42 11.21 0.18 11.63
C PHE A 42 10.13 0.61 12.63
N GLN A 43 10.51 1.23 13.75
CA GLN A 43 9.55 1.68 14.75
C GLN A 43 8.60 2.76 14.24
N ALA A 44 9.10 3.69 13.41
CA ALA A 44 8.28 4.72 12.79
C ALA A 44 7.24 4.12 11.85
N ASN A 45 7.63 3.16 11.00
CA ASN A 45 6.73 2.45 10.10
C ASN A 45 5.70 1.62 10.88
N LEU A 46 6.14 0.89 11.91
CA LEU A 46 5.27 0.08 12.75
C LEU A 46 4.22 0.95 13.49
N LYS A 47 4.63 2.11 13.99
CA LYS A 47 3.71 3.08 14.58
C LYS A 47 2.67 3.55 13.57
N ALA A 48 3.09 3.93 12.36
CA ALA A 48 2.17 4.36 11.30
C ALA A 48 1.16 3.27 10.93
N LEU A 49 1.61 2.00 10.80
CA LEU A 49 0.74 0.85 10.54
C LEU A 49 -0.29 0.64 11.67
N ASN A 50 0.12 0.81 12.93
CA ASN A 50 -0.78 0.68 14.07
C ASN A 50 -1.82 1.81 14.13
N GLU A 51 -1.44 3.04 13.78
CA GLU A 51 -2.31 4.21 13.83
C GLU A 51 -3.24 4.33 12.61
N ALA A 52 -2.87 3.76 11.47
CA ALA A 52 -3.67 3.84 10.26
C ALA A 52 -4.95 3.01 10.34
N ASP A 53 -6.04 3.54 9.79
CA ASP A 53 -7.34 2.86 9.69
C ASP A 53 -7.46 2.01 8.42
N LEU A 54 -6.72 2.37 7.37
CA LEU A 54 -6.75 1.75 6.06
C LEU A 54 -5.34 1.74 5.47
N MET A 55 -4.99 0.68 4.76
CA MET A 55 -3.73 0.57 4.04
C MET A 55 -3.96 0.58 2.54
N VAL A 56 -3.15 1.35 1.80
CA VAL A 56 -2.98 1.23 0.35
C VAL A 56 -1.64 0.58 0.09
N ALA A 57 -1.65 -0.60 -0.53
CA ALA A 57 -0.44 -1.36 -0.86
C ALA A 57 -0.13 -1.29 -2.35
N MET A 58 1.07 -0.83 -2.70
CA MET A 58 1.59 -0.87 -4.07
C MET A 58 2.05 -2.29 -4.40
N LEU A 59 1.41 -2.92 -5.38
CA LEU A 59 1.64 -4.33 -5.71
C LEU A 59 2.29 -4.52 -7.10
N ASP A 60 2.86 -3.47 -7.69
CA ASP A 60 3.50 -3.51 -8.99
C ASP A 60 4.84 -4.27 -8.96
N GLY A 61 5.26 -4.71 -10.12
CA GLY A 61 6.50 -5.46 -10.31
C GLY A 61 6.28 -6.93 -10.65
N SER A 62 7.36 -7.61 -10.99
CA SER A 62 7.36 -9.06 -11.24
C SER A 62 7.07 -9.87 -9.97
N GLN A 63 7.36 -9.28 -8.83
CA GLN A 63 7.08 -9.78 -7.49
C GLN A 63 6.78 -8.58 -6.60
N VAL A 64 5.83 -8.72 -5.66
CA VAL A 64 5.58 -7.69 -4.67
C VAL A 64 6.80 -7.53 -3.77
N ASP A 65 7.16 -6.30 -3.45
CA ASP A 65 8.23 -5.98 -2.52
C ASP A 65 8.03 -6.71 -1.18
N ASP A 66 9.10 -7.28 -0.65
CA ASP A 66 9.05 -8.11 0.56
C ASP A 66 8.63 -7.31 1.81
N GLY A 67 9.05 -6.07 1.92
CA GLY A 67 8.61 -5.16 2.98
C GLY A 67 7.12 -4.86 2.88
N THR A 68 6.63 -4.57 1.68
CA THR A 68 5.19 -4.38 1.41
C THR A 68 4.39 -5.64 1.75
N ALA A 69 4.88 -6.82 1.38
CA ALA A 69 4.23 -8.09 1.71
C ALA A 69 4.12 -8.31 3.23
N TRP A 70 5.20 -8.00 3.97
CA TRP A 70 5.21 -8.07 5.43
C TRP A 70 4.17 -7.11 6.05
N GLU A 71 4.13 -5.87 5.58
CA GLU A 71 3.21 -4.84 6.06
C GLU A 71 1.75 -5.22 5.77
N VAL A 72 1.45 -5.77 4.59
CA VAL A 72 0.12 -6.29 4.24
C VAL A 72 -0.32 -7.37 5.21
N GLY A 73 0.54 -8.36 5.48
CA GLY A 73 0.25 -9.43 6.42
C GLY A 73 0.02 -8.94 7.85
N PHE A 74 0.87 -8.02 8.30
CA PHE A 74 0.75 -7.40 9.62
C PHE A 74 -0.57 -6.62 9.76
N PHE A 75 -0.92 -5.81 8.77
CA PHE A 75 -2.13 -4.99 8.78
C PHE A 75 -3.40 -5.85 8.71
N PHE A 76 -3.38 -6.87 7.85
CA PHE A 76 -4.45 -7.87 7.73
C PHE A 76 -4.69 -8.61 9.06
N SER A 77 -3.63 -8.99 9.78
CA SER A 77 -3.74 -9.70 11.07
C SER A 77 -4.44 -8.90 12.16
N GLN A 78 -4.48 -7.56 12.01
CA GLN A 78 -5.21 -6.66 12.91
C GLN A 78 -6.70 -6.51 12.56
N GLY A 79 -7.20 -7.23 11.55
CA GLY A 79 -8.58 -7.12 11.08
C GLY A 79 -8.87 -5.83 10.30
N LYS A 80 -7.83 -5.10 9.91
CA LYS A 80 -7.93 -3.85 9.14
C LYS A 80 -7.95 -4.12 7.63
N LYS A 81 -8.51 -3.20 6.86
CA LYS A 81 -8.64 -3.35 5.41
C LYS A 81 -7.40 -2.90 4.66
N VAL A 82 -6.95 -3.74 3.74
CA VAL A 82 -5.88 -3.45 2.78
C VAL A 82 -6.50 -3.25 1.40
N LEU A 83 -6.22 -2.14 0.75
CA LEU A 83 -6.53 -1.89 -0.66
C LEU A 83 -5.24 -2.03 -1.48
N GLY A 84 -5.18 -3.02 -2.35
CA GLY A 84 -4.08 -3.17 -3.28
C GLY A 84 -4.24 -2.22 -4.47
N LEU A 85 -3.13 -1.68 -4.95
CA LEU A 85 -3.03 -0.99 -6.23
C LEU A 85 -2.00 -1.71 -7.09
N ARG A 86 -2.45 -2.28 -8.21
CA ARG A 86 -1.60 -2.93 -9.18
C ARG A 86 -1.89 -2.39 -10.58
N THR A 87 -0.98 -1.55 -11.06
CA THR A 87 -1.03 -0.98 -12.41
C THR A 87 -0.21 -1.79 -13.41
N ASP A 88 0.56 -2.75 -12.94
CA ASP A 88 1.34 -3.68 -13.76
C ASP A 88 0.42 -4.73 -14.41
N LEU A 89 0.45 -4.80 -15.71
CA LEU A 89 -0.38 -5.72 -16.51
C LEU A 89 0.09 -7.18 -16.44
N ARG A 90 1.32 -7.43 -16.00
CA ARG A 90 1.86 -8.78 -15.86
C ARG A 90 1.21 -9.50 -14.69
N ARG A 91 0.86 -10.75 -14.88
CA ARG A 91 0.42 -11.61 -13.80
C ARG A 91 1.64 -12.20 -13.08
N ALA A 92 1.67 -12.10 -11.78
CA ALA A 92 2.78 -12.55 -10.94
C ALA A 92 2.33 -13.57 -9.87
N GLY A 93 1.09 -14.02 -9.94
CA GLY A 93 0.56 -15.03 -9.03
C GLY A 93 0.91 -16.45 -9.49
N GLU A 94 1.03 -17.36 -8.53
CA GLU A 94 1.35 -18.78 -8.75
C GLU A 94 0.15 -19.61 -9.22
N MET A 95 -1.05 -19.06 -9.14
CA MET A 95 -2.29 -19.73 -9.55
C MET A 95 -2.91 -19.06 -10.77
N GLU A 96 -3.63 -19.84 -11.57
CA GLU A 96 -4.37 -19.30 -12.70
C GLU A 96 -5.35 -18.22 -12.25
N GLY A 97 -5.28 -17.06 -12.89
CA GLY A 97 -6.10 -15.91 -12.56
C GLY A 97 -5.55 -15.00 -11.47
N ALA A 98 -4.62 -15.43 -10.64
CA ALA A 98 -4.01 -14.61 -9.60
C ALA A 98 -3.14 -13.50 -10.19
N ARG A 99 -3.30 -12.28 -9.68
CA ARG A 99 -2.53 -11.09 -10.08
C ARG A 99 -1.17 -11.03 -9.38
N VAL A 100 -1.15 -11.43 -8.11
CA VAL A 100 0.02 -11.51 -7.23
C VAL A 100 -0.02 -12.80 -6.43
N ASN A 101 0.97 -13.02 -5.56
CA ASN A 101 0.98 -14.16 -4.65
C ASN A 101 -0.35 -14.27 -3.90
N LEU A 102 -0.88 -15.48 -3.79
CA LEU A 102 -2.21 -15.74 -3.19
C LEU A 102 -2.36 -15.20 -1.76
N MET A 103 -1.32 -15.25 -0.94
CA MET A 103 -1.36 -14.76 0.44
C MET A 103 -1.56 -13.24 0.48
N ILE A 104 -0.96 -12.51 -0.45
CA ILE A 104 -1.11 -11.06 -0.59
C ILE A 104 -2.49 -10.75 -1.18
N GLU A 105 -2.86 -11.43 -2.26
CA GLU A 105 -4.13 -11.18 -2.96
C GLU A 105 -5.34 -11.40 -2.04
N CYS A 106 -5.33 -12.50 -1.28
CA CYS A 106 -6.40 -12.83 -0.33
C CYS A 106 -6.38 -11.96 0.94
N SER A 107 -5.25 -11.34 1.28
CA SER A 107 -5.18 -10.36 2.37
C SER A 107 -5.73 -8.99 1.97
N CYS A 108 -5.83 -8.71 0.69
CA CYS A 108 -6.43 -7.46 0.20
C CYS A 108 -7.95 -7.54 0.21
N HIS A 109 -8.59 -6.50 0.76
CA HIS A 109 -10.04 -6.32 0.64
C HIS A 109 -10.47 -6.15 -0.82
N SER A 110 -9.64 -5.46 -1.61
CA SER A 110 -9.76 -5.35 -3.07
C SER A 110 -8.43 -4.95 -3.69
N ILE A 111 -8.26 -5.22 -4.99
CA ILE A 111 -7.12 -4.75 -5.78
C ILE A 111 -7.67 -3.92 -6.94
N SER A 112 -7.18 -2.68 -7.03
CA SER A 112 -7.50 -1.73 -8.09
C SER A 112 -6.40 -1.70 -9.14
N GLU A 113 -6.77 -1.41 -10.38
CA GLU A 113 -5.82 -1.34 -11.51
C GLU A 113 -5.50 0.11 -11.93
N SER A 114 -6.19 1.08 -11.32
CA SER A 114 -5.97 2.51 -11.55
C SER A 114 -6.18 3.33 -10.27
N LEU A 115 -5.68 4.57 -10.27
CA LEU A 115 -5.91 5.51 -9.16
C LEU A 115 -7.38 5.89 -9.02
N GLU A 116 -8.10 6.00 -10.14
CA GLU A 116 -9.52 6.34 -10.18
C GLU A 116 -10.35 5.23 -9.53
N GLU A 117 -10.05 3.97 -9.84
CA GLU A 117 -10.71 2.81 -9.24
C GLU A 117 -10.38 2.71 -7.73
N LEU A 118 -9.12 2.95 -7.36
CA LEU A 118 -8.72 2.99 -5.95
C LEU A 118 -9.49 4.07 -5.18
N LEU A 119 -9.60 5.27 -5.75
CA LEU A 119 -10.32 6.39 -5.16
C LEU A 119 -11.81 6.04 -4.93
N ASP A 120 -12.49 5.48 -5.94
CA ASP A 120 -13.89 5.06 -5.83
C ASP A 120 -14.08 4.05 -4.70
N ARG A 121 -13.20 3.07 -4.60
CA ARG A 121 -13.23 2.06 -3.52
C ARG A 121 -12.98 2.66 -2.15
N MET A 122 -12.03 3.60 -2.04
CA MET A 122 -11.76 4.31 -0.79
C MET A 122 -12.94 5.16 -0.36
N GLN A 123 -13.57 5.90 -1.27
CA GLN A 123 -14.75 6.71 -0.97
C GLN A 123 -15.90 5.88 -0.41
N ARG A 124 -16.14 4.70 -0.97
CA ARG A 124 -17.17 3.77 -0.47
C ARG A 124 -16.87 3.19 0.92
N LEU A 125 -15.60 3.15 1.32
CA LEU A 125 -15.20 2.65 2.64
C LEU A 125 -15.18 3.74 3.72
N ILE A 126 -14.92 4.99 3.33
CA ILE A 126 -14.73 6.12 4.24
C ILE A 126 -16.05 6.88 4.45
N TYR A 127 -16.85 6.99 3.39
CA TYR A 127 -18.13 7.72 3.35
C TYR A 127 -19.32 6.79 3.10
#